data_70e689ffb8bf3340a9f0ef3f5da621d9
#
_entry.id   70e689ffb8bf3340a9f0ef3f5da621d9
#
_cell.length_a   1.000
_cell.length_b   1.000
_cell.length_c   1.000
_cell.angle_alpha   90.00
_cell.angle_beta   90.00
_cell.angle_gamma   90.00
#
_symmetry.space_group_name_H-M   'P 1'
#
loop_
_entity.id
_entity.type
_entity.pdbx_description
1 polymer ?
#
loop_
_entity_poly.entity_id
_entity_poly.type
_entity_poly.pdbx_seq_one_letter_code
_entity_poly.pdbx_strand_id
1 'polypeptide(L)'
;FAAALYPGRVSREVVASHRESLAVSGADGTATFILGGQIQGEAPEIFLVYPEGNYIRSSKTRPFLQIGETKFGKFWLELVTLVRPDLGVGMKIALGSMLSTTRANLSVGPPFDLAIYRNESLVFDEHRIEADSAYLADIQHRFVKHLMGALDELPDVPWSDD
;
A
#
# COMPACT_ATOMS: atom_id res chain seq x y z
N PHE A 1 -2.16 -12.44 17.37
CA PHE A 1 -0.81 -12.02 17.81
C PHE A 1 0.28 -13.03 17.42
N ALA A 2 0.09 -14.33 17.64
CA ALA A 2 1.08 -15.34 17.28
C ALA A 2 1.39 -15.40 15.77
N ALA A 3 0.38 -15.15 14.93
CA ALA A 3 0.52 -15.16 13.47
C ALA A 3 1.51 -14.10 12.97
N ALA A 4 1.51 -12.89 13.54
CA ALA A 4 2.42 -11.82 13.12
C ALA A 4 3.88 -12.04 13.59
N LEU A 5 4.09 -12.74 14.72
CA LEU A 5 5.43 -13.07 15.22
C LEU A 5 6.13 -14.14 14.39
N TYR A 6 5.36 -15.06 13.80
CA TYR A 6 5.92 -16.18 13.05
C TYR A 6 6.72 -15.73 11.80
N PRO A 7 6.20 -14.89 10.88
CA PRO A 7 6.97 -14.40 9.73
C PRO A 7 8.24 -13.65 10.14
N GLY A 8 8.17 -12.83 11.20
CA GLY A 8 9.34 -12.10 11.69
C GLY A 8 10.44 -13.02 12.23
N ARG A 9 10.06 -14.09 12.92
CA ARG A 9 11.02 -15.10 13.40
C ARG A 9 11.66 -15.84 12.22
N VAL A 10 10.85 -16.35 11.29
CA VAL A 10 11.34 -17.10 10.12
C VAL A 10 12.25 -16.22 9.26
N SER A 11 11.89 -14.97 9.00
CA SER A 11 12.72 -14.04 8.25
C SER A 11 14.11 -13.88 8.89
N ARG A 12 14.19 -13.67 10.18
CA ARG A 12 15.47 -13.55 10.90
C ARG A 12 16.28 -14.85 10.85
N GLU A 13 15.65 -16.00 10.99
CA GLU A 13 16.32 -17.31 10.88
C GLU A 13 16.91 -17.52 9.47
N VAL A 14 16.16 -17.16 8.41
CA VAL A 14 16.63 -17.24 7.02
C VAL A 14 17.82 -16.29 6.80
N VAL A 15 17.71 -15.03 7.21
CA VAL A 15 18.83 -14.07 7.08
C VAL A 15 20.06 -14.55 7.84
N ALA A 16 19.89 -15.08 9.05
CA ALA A 16 20.99 -15.61 9.85
C ALA A 16 21.67 -16.82 9.18
N SER A 17 20.89 -17.72 8.57
CA SER A 17 21.42 -18.91 7.87
C SER A 17 22.17 -18.58 6.58
N HIS A 18 21.93 -17.40 5.98
CA HIS A 18 22.58 -16.95 4.74
C HIS A 18 23.58 -15.80 4.94
N ARG A 19 23.95 -15.51 6.19
CA ARG A 19 24.77 -14.35 6.56
C ARG A 19 26.08 -14.26 5.75
N GLU A 20 26.79 -15.37 5.58
CA GLU A 20 28.06 -15.39 4.83
C GLU A 20 27.86 -15.04 3.35
N SER A 21 26.86 -15.65 2.70
CA SER A 21 26.54 -15.39 1.30
C SER A 21 26.08 -13.94 1.08
N LEU A 22 25.27 -13.40 1.99
CA LEU A 22 24.84 -12.00 1.96
C LEU A 22 26.03 -11.05 2.12
N ALA A 23 26.95 -11.34 3.04
CA ALA A 23 28.15 -10.53 3.23
C ALA A 23 29.06 -10.52 1.99
N VAL A 24 29.24 -11.65 1.33
CA VAL A 24 30.04 -11.77 0.09
C VAL A 24 29.42 -10.96 -1.06
N SER A 25 28.10 -11.01 -1.19
CA SER A 25 27.39 -10.29 -2.27
C SER A 25 27.15 -8.81 -1.96
N GLY A 26 27.37 -8.37 -0.73
CA GLY A 26 26.99 -7.03 -0.26
C GLY A 26 25.49 -6.79 -0.24
N ALA A 27 24.68 -7.85 -0.23
CA ALA A 27 23.23 -7.77 -0.24
C ALA A 27 22.67 -7.62 1.18
N ASP A 28 21.63 -6.78 1.30
CA ASP A 28 20.78 -6.74 2.50
C ASP A 28 19.66 -7.79 2.36
N GLY A 29 19.69 -8.80 3.21
CA GLY A 29 18.69 -9.87 3.23
C GLY A 29 17.46 -9.55 4.08
N THR A 30 17.38 -8.35 4.68
CA THR A 30 16.26 -7.97 5.54
C THR A 30 14.99 -7.72 4.74
N ALA A 31 13.83 -8.01 5.33
CA ALA A 31 12.54 -7.80 4.70
C ALA A 31 11.50 -7.25 5.69
N THR A 32 10.65 -6.39 5.18
CA THR A 32 9.43 -5.92 5.86
C THR A 32 8.22 -6.57 5.19
N PHE A 33 7.24 -7.00 5.98
CA PHE A 33 6.05 -7.68 5.46
C PHE A 33 4.78 -6.96 5.91
N ILE A 34 3.74 -7.00 5.06
CA ILE A 34 2.37 -6.80 5.50
C ILE A 34 1.70 -8.17 5.54
N LEU A 35 1.19 -8.54 6.70
CA LEU A 35 0.41 -9.74 6.92
C LEU A 35 -1.04 -9.35 7.18
N GLY A 36 -1.96 -9.83 6.36
CA GLY A 36 -3.39 -9.59 6.52
C GLY A 36 -4.17 -10.89 6.49
N GLY A 37 -5.27 -10.94 7.23
CA GLY A 37 -6.15 -12.10 7.24
C GLY A 37 -7.17 -12.09 8.36
N GLN A 38 -7.92 -13.17 8.44
CA GLN A 38 -8.94 -13.39 9.45
C GLN A 38 -8.90 -14.83 9.94
N ILE A 39 -9.03 -15.01 11.24
CA ILE A 39 -9.38 -16.28 11.84
C ILE A 39 -10.91 -16.35 11.94
N GLN A 40 -11.51 -17.46 11.54
CA GLN A 40 -12.97 -17.61 11.55
C GLN A 40 -13.56 -17.23 12.91
N GLY A 41 -14.55 -16.34 12.90
CA GLY A 41 -15.19 -15.82 14.12
C GLY A 41 -14.44 -14.68 14.81
N GLU A 42 -13.27 -14.27 14.32
CA GLU A 42 -12.54 -13.08 14.80
C GLU A 42 -12.64 -11.93 13.79
N ALA A 43 -12.27 -10.73 14.19
CA ALA A 43 -12.18 -9.60 13.25
C ALA A 43 -10.96 -9.75 12.33
N PRO A 44 -11.05 -9.34 11.04
CA PRO A 44 -9.89 -9.30 10.17
C PRO A 44 -8.86 -8.29 10.70
N GLU A 45 -7.60 -8.62 10.58
CA GLU A 45 -6.48 -7.81 11.05
C GLU A 45 -5.39 -7.69 9.99
N ILE A 46 -4.67 -6.57 10.01
CA ILE A 46 -3.44 -6.38 9.24
C ILE A 46 -2.30 -5.94 10.14
N PHE A 47 -1.13 -6.49 9.89
CA PHE A 47 0.10 -6.26 10.62
C PHE A 47 1.23 -5.86 9.68
N LEU A 48 2.06 -4.93 10.12
CA LEU A 48 3.35 -4.65 9.48
C LEU A 48 4.42 -5.24 10.36
N VAL A 49 5.16 -6.19 9.81
CA VAL A 49 6.24 -6.92 10.49
C VAL A 49 7.57 -6.36 10.04
N TYR A 50 8.35 -5.87 10.98
CA TYR A 50 9.65 -5.26 10.74
C TYR A 50 10.76 -6.31 10.61
N PRO A 51 11.91 -5.94 10.00
CA PRO A 51 13.07 -6.84 9.89
C PRO A 51 13.56 -7.39 11.23
N GLU A 52 13.40 -6.62 12.31
CA GLU A 52 13.78 -7.02 13.67
C GLU A 52 12.83 -8.07 14.26
N GLY A 53 11.73 -8.39 13.55
CA GLY A 53 10.75 -9.39 13.94
C GLY A 53 9.65 -8.90 14.88
N ASN A 54 9.68 -7.62 15.28
CA ASN A 54 8.56 -6.96 15.93
C ASN A 54 7.51 -6.52 14.88
N TYR A 55 6.33 -6.11 15.35
CA TYR A 55 5.25 -5.69 14.45
C TYR A 55 4.42 -4.56 15.03
N ILE A 56 3.71 -3.87 14.15
CA ILE A 56 2.60 -2.98 14.49
C ILE A 56 1.31 -3.49 13.83
N ARG A 57 0.19 -3.12 14.40
CA ARG A 57 -1.16 -3.44 13.90
C ARG A 57 -1.84 -2.17 13.42
N SER A 58 -2.67 -2.29 12.38
CA SER A 58 -3.61 -1.22 12.02
C SER A 58 -4.55 -0.92 13.17
N SER A 59 -5.07 0.29 13.22
CA SER A 59 -5.99 0.75 14.26
C SER A 59 -7.12 1.58 13.64
N LYS A 60 -8.14 1.90 14.42
CA LYS A 60 -9.23 2.78 13.97
C LYS A 60 -8.75 4.19 13.57
N THR A 61 -7.66 4.65 14.18
CA THR A 61 -7.05 5.95 13.88
C THR A 61 -5.98 5.86 12.78
N ARG A 62 -5.51 4.65 12.46
CA ARG A 62 -4.55 4.36 11.42
C ARG A 62 -4.95 3.06 10.70
N PRO A 63 -6.00 3.11 9.84
CA PRO A 63 -6.62 1.91 9.29
C PRO A 63 -5.90 1.34 8.06
N PHE A 64 -4.69 1.81 7.76
CA PHE A 64 -3.86 1.31 6.66
C PHE A 64 -2.42 1.07 7.12
N LEU A 65 -1.72 0.23 6.36
CA LEU A 65 -0.29 -0.02 6.47
C LEU A 65 0.34 0.12 5.08
N GLN A 66 1.60 0.49 5.03
CA GLN A 66 2.33 0.75 3.79
C GLN A 66 3.78 0.32 3.93
N ILE A 67 4.32 -0.30 2.87
CA ILE A 67 5.73 -0.66 2.73
C ILE A 67 6.24 -0.25 1.34
N GLY A 68 7.53 -0.29 1.13
CA GLY A 68 8.17 0.14 -0.12
C GLY A 68 8.27 1.66 -0.21
N GLU A 69 7.93 2.23 -1.37
CA GLU A 69 7.93 3.69 -1.55
C GLU A 69 6.68 4.31 -0.91
N THR A 70 6.86 4.92 0.24
CA THR A 70 5.73 5.39 1.06
C THR A 70 5.43 6.88 0.91
N LYS A 71 6.36 7.68 0.36
CA LYS A 71 6.25 9.14 0.37
C LYS A 71 5.08 9.66 -0.47
N PHE A 72 4.95 9.17 -1.69
CA PHE A 72 4.05 9.74 -2.68
C PHE A 72 2.61 9.22 -2.58
N GLY A 73 2.45 7.98 -2.12
CA GLY A 73 1.13 7.36 -1.97
C GLY A 73 0.42 7.68 -0.65
N LYS A 74 1.17 8.12 0.38
CA LYS A 74 0.66 8.28 1.73
C LYS A 74 -0.50 9.28 1.83
N PHE A 75 -0.44 10.39 1.10
CA PHE A 75 -1.50 11.40 1.07
C PHE A 75 -2.87 10.79 0.73
N TRP A 76 -2.92 9.90 -0.27
CA TRP A 76 -4.14 9.20 -0.64
C TRP A 76 -4.64 8.28 0.47
N LEU A 77 -3.75 7.53 1.09
CA LEU A 77 -4.12 6.61 2.18
C LEU A 77 -4.65 7.35 3.42
N GLU A 78 -4.18 8.57 3.69
CA GLU A 78 -4.70 9.40 4.78
C GLU A 78 -6.19 9.78 4.56
N LEU A 79 -6.69 9.83 3.32
CA LEU A 79 -8.11 10.06 3.04
C LEU A 79 -9.03 9.01 3.68
N VAL A 80 -8.53 7.79 3.90
CA VAL A 80 -9.28 6.72 4.59
C VAL A 80 -9.74 7.18 5.98
N THR A 81 -8.92 7.98 6.66
CA THR A 81 -9.25 8.49 8.00
C THR A 81 -10.34 9.56 7.96
N LEU A 82 -10.42 10.31 6.85
CA LEU A 82 -11.37 11.42 6.68
C LEU A 82 -12.74 10.92 6.21
N VAL A 83 -12.77 10.01 5.24
CA VAL A 83 -14.03 9.62 4.57
C VAL A 83 -14.62 8.32 5.09
N ARG A 84 -13.90 7.53 5.90
CA ARG A 84 -14.32 6.21 6.38
C ARG A 84 -14.98 5.39 5.26
N PRO A 85 -14.20 5.04 4.23
CA PRO A 85 -14.71 4.52 2.98
C PRO A 85 -15.33 3.13 3.14
N ASP A 86 -16.29 2.83 2.30
CA ASP A 86 -16.63 1.45 1.97
C ASP A 86 -15.47 0.78 1.20
N LEU A 87 -15.61 -0.50 0.92
CA LEU A 87 -14.57 -1.27 0.24
C LEU A 87 -14.27 -0.72 -1.17
N GLY A 88 -15.30 -0.26 -1.91
CA GLY A 88 -15.13 0.27 -3.26
C GLY A 88 -14.34 1.59 -3.26
N VAL A 89 -14.66 2.50 -2.35
CA VAL A 89 -13.91 3.76 -2.18
C VAL A 89 -12.52 3.48 -1.65
N GLY A 90 -12.34 2.52 -0.73
CA GLY A 90 -11.04 2.09 -0.25
C GLY A 90 -10.11 1.59 -1.38
N MET A 91 -10.64 0.80 -2.32
CA MET A 91 -9.90 0.36 -3.50
C MET A 91 -9.48 1.54 -4.40
N LYS A 92 -10.36 2.53 -4.62
CA LYS A 92 -10.01 3.74 -5.38
C LYS A 92 -8.91 4.55 -4.72
N ILE A 93 -8.93 4.66 -3.39
CA ILE A 93 -7.86 5.32 -2.61
C ILE A 93 -6.55 4.57 -2.76
N ALA A 94 -6.56 3.23 -2.67
CA ALA A 94 -5.37 2.41 -2.86
C ALA A 94 -4.78 2.57 -4.27
N LEU A 95 -5.62 2.54 -5.31
CA LEU A 95 -5.19 2.78 -6.69
C LEU A 95 -4.67 4.21 -6.89
N GLY A 96 -5.31 5.23 -6.32
CA GLY A 96 -4.82 6.61 -6.34
C GLY A 96 -3.44 6.74 -5.70
N SER A 97 -3.21 6.03 -4.58
CA SER A 97 -1.91 5.93 -3.93
C SER A 97 -0.84 5.34 -4.85
N MET A 98 -1.14 4.23 -5.53
CA MET A 98 -0.24 3.61 -6.50
C MET A 98 0.03 4.52 -7.69
N LEU A 99 -1.01 5.13 -8.28
CA LEU A 99 -0.87 6.04 -9.43
C LEU A 99 -0.03 7.28 -9.11
N SER A 100 -0.17 7.84 -7.91
CA SER A 100 0.67 8.96 -7.46
C SER A 100 2.12 8.53 -7.31
N THR A 101 2.36 7.32 -6.81
CA THR A 101 3.71 6.79 -6.64
C THR A 101 4.38 6.52 -7.98
N THR A 102 3.68 5.93 -8.96
CA THR A 102 4.25 5.67 -10.30
C THR A 102 4.67 6.94 -11.05
N ARG A 103 4.03 8.07 -10.78
CA ARG A 103 4.42 9.36 -11.37
C ARG A 103 5.70 9.92 -10.79
N ALA A 104 6.00 9.59 -9.56
CA ALA A 104 7.12 10.17 -8.81
C ALA A 104 8.32 9.22 -8.70
N ASN A 105 8.11 7.91 -8.91
CA ASN A 105 9.14 6.89 -8.78
C ASN A 105 9.03 5.86 -9.91
N LEU A 106 10.02 5.84 -10.81
CA LEU A 106 10.08 4.96 -11.97
C LEU A 106 10.23 3.46 -11.62
N SER A 107 10.62 3.14 -10.38
CA SER A 107 10.71 1.75 -9.92
C SER A 107 9.35 1.16 -9.51
N VAL A 108 8.31 1.97 -9.46
CA VAL A 108 6.94 1.58 -9.12
C VAL A 108 6.04 1.73 -10.35
N GLY A 109 5.38 0.66 -10.74
CA GLY A 109 4.53 0.69 -11.92
C GLY A 109 3.68 -0.57 -12.07
N PRO A 110 2.79 -0.60 -13.05
CA PRO A 110 2.01 -1.79 -13.35
C PRO A 110 2.91 -2.96 -13.83
N PRO A 111 2.43 -4.20 -13.75
CA PRO A 111 1.07 -4.55 -13.35
C PRO A 111 0.82 -4.34 -11.87
N PHE A 112 -0.44 -4.02 -11.50
CA PHE A 112 -0.87 -3.92 -10.11
C PHE A 112 -1.68 -5.14 -9.71
N ASP A 113 -1.27 -5.81 -8.66
CA ASP A 113 -2.02 -6.90 -8.05
C ASP A 113 -2.86 -6.35 -6.89
N LEU A 114 -4.14 -6.67 -6.89
CA LEU A 114 -5.10 -6.31 -5.87
C LEU A 114 -5.69 -7.57 -5.27
N ALA A 115 -5.69 -7.68 -3.95
CA ALA A 115 -6.36 -8.72 -3.20
C ALA A 115 -7.42 -8.08 -2.30
N ILE A 116 -8.68 -8.46 -2.50
CA ILE A 116 -9.82 -7.95 -1.77
C ILE A 116 -10.29 -9.03 -0.81
N TYR A 117 -10.36 -8.70 0.47
CA TYR A 117 -10.88 -9.58 1.49
C TYR A 117 -12.17 -9.02 2.08
N ARG A 118 -13.25 -9.79 2.01
CA ARG A 118 -14.52 -9.45 2.65
C ARG A 118 -14.64 -10.18 3.97
N ASN A 119 -15.14 -9.48 4.98
CA ASN A 119 -15.32 -10.06 6.29
C ASN A 119 -16.07 -11.41 6.21
N GLU A 120 -15.58 -12.41 6.93
CA GLU A 120 -16.09 -13.80 6.99
C GLU A 120 -16.07 -14.57 5.65
N SER A 121 -15.50 -14.03 4.57
CA SER A 121 -15.40 -14.75 3.30
C SER A 121 -14.40 -15.91 3.35
N LEU A 122 -13.36 -15.79 4.16
CA LEU A 122 -12.21 -16.69 4.27
C LEU A 122 -11.53 -16.99 2.92
N VAL A 123 -11.78 -16.14 1.92
CA VAL A 123 -11.17 -16.18 0.59
C VAL A 123 -10.80 -14.79 0.14
N PHE A 124 -9.76 -14.68 -0.68
CA PHE A 124 -9.39 -13.46 -1.37
C PHE A 124 -10.01 -13.43 -2.78
N ASP A 125 -10.46 -12.25 -3.16
CA ASP A 125 -10.87 -11.90 -4.52
C ASP A 125 -9.69 -11.16 -5.15
N GLU A 126 -8.96 -11.85 -6.04
CA GLU A 126 -7.69 -11.36 -6.58
C GLU A 126 -7.86 -10.83 -7.99
N HIS A 127 -7.31 -9.66 -8.25
CA HIS A 127 -7.34 -8.99 -9.53
C HIS A 127 -5.96 -8.49 -9.91
N ARG A 128 -5.68 -8.50 -11.22
CA ARG A 128 -4.47 -7.92 -11.78
C ARG A 128 -4.82 -6.88 -12.83
N ILE A 129 -4.20 -5.72 -12.73
CA ILE A 129 -4.35 -4.63 -13.68
C ILE A 129 -3.06 -4.52 -14.49
N GLU A 130 -3.12 -4.96 -15.74
CA GLU A 130 -1.99 -4.93 -16.65
C GLU A 130 -1.67 -3.50 -17.12
N ALA A 131 -0.43 -3.29 -17.56
CA ALA A 131 0.08 -1.99 -18.00
C ALA A 131 -0.68 -1.42 -19.21
N ASP A 132 -1.16 -2.29 -20.09
CA ASP A 132 -1.90 -1.95 -21.31
C ASP A 132 -3.43 -1.98 -21.14
N SER A 133 -3.91 -2.15 -19.91
CA SER A 133 -5.35 -2.26 -19.64
C SER A 133 -6.06 -0.93 -19.93
N ALA A 134 -7.18 -0.99 -20.66
CA ALA A 134 -8.02 0.18 -20.94
C ALA A 134 -8.55 0.83 -19.64
N TYR A 135 -8.79 0.00 -18.59
CA TYR A 135 -9.18 0.49 -17.29
C TYR A 135 -8.08 1.36 -16.64
N LEU A 136 -6.82 0.91 -16.70
CA LEU A 136 -5.69 1.68 -16.17
C LEU A 136 -5.53 3.01 -16.91
N ALA A 137 -5.63 2.99 -18.23
CA ALA A 137 -5.56 4.20 -19.04
C ALA A 137 -6.69 5.20 -18.70
N ASP A 138 -7.93 4.72 -18.51
CA ASP A 138 -9.07 5.56 -18.14
C ASP A 138 -8.89 6.20 -16.76
N ILE A 139 -8.50 5.44 -15.74
CA ILE A 139 -8.29 6.00 -14.40
C ILE A 139 -7.12 6.98 -14.35
N GLN A 140 -6.04 6.72 -15.08
CA GLN A 140 -4.92 7.66 -15.19
C GLN A 140 -5.34 8.98 -15.86
N HIS A 141 -6.12 8.90 -16.95
CA HIS A 141 -6.64 10.08 -17.62
C HIS A 141 -7.55 10.90 -16.69
N ARG A 142 -8.52 10.26 -16.05
CA ARG A 142 -9.44 10.93 -15.10
C ARG A 142 -8.69 11.56 -13.93
N PHE A 143 -7.71 10.85 -13.39
CA PHE A 143 -6.90 11.34 -12.29
C PHE A 143 -6.23 12.68 -12.65
N VAL A 144 -5.56 12.75 -13.81
CA VAL A 144 -4.91 13.99 -14.27
C VAL A 144 -5.93 15.08 -14.53
N LYS A 145 -7.02 14.76 -15.23
CA LYS A 145 -8.09 15.72 -15.53
C LYS A 145 -8.65 16.38 -14.27
N HIS A 146 -8.93 15.59 -13.22
CA HIS A 146 -9.48 16.14 -11.98
C HIS A 146 -8.44 16.91 -11.16
N LEU A 147 -7.16 16.53 -11.20
CA LEU A 147 -6.10 17.33 -10.58
C LEU A 147 -5.95 18.68 -11.25
N MET A 148 -5.99 18.74 -12.58
CA MET A 148 -5.95 20.01 -13.33
C MET A 148 -7.17 20.86 -13.03
N GLY A 149 -8.38 20.26 -13.02
CA GLY A 149 -9.60 20.98 -12.64
C GLY A 149 -9.55 21.54 -11.21
N ALA A 150 -9.01 20.77 -10.26
CA ALA A 150 -8.83 21.28 -8.90
C ALA A 150 -7.83 22.45 -8.82
N LEU A 151 -6.78 22.45 -9.67
CA LEU A 151 -5.84 23.55 -9.75
C LEU A 151 -6.51 24.82 -10.30
N ASP A 152 -7.36 24.68 -11.32
CA ASP A 152 -8.11 25.81 -11.92
C ASP A 152 -9.15 26.42 -10.93
N GLU A 153 -9.61 25.65 -9.96
CA GLU A 153 -10.55 26.10 -8.92
C GLU A 153 -9.87 26.77 -7.70
N LEU A 154 -8.53 26.70 -7.60
CA LEU A 154 -7.83 27.40 -6.53
C LEU A 154 -7.90 28.90 -6.73
N PRO A 155 -8.09 29.69 -5.65
CA PRO A 155 -8.03 31.14 -5.74
C PRO A 155 -6.64 31.62 -6.17
N ASP A 156 -6.61 32.75 -6.87
CA ASP A 156 -5.35 33.39 -7.23
C ASP A 156 -4.52 33.70 -5.98
N VAL A 157 -3.20 33.62 -6.11
CA VAL A 157 -2.32 33.99 -5.01
C VAL A 157 -2.35 35.53 -4.81
N PRO A 158 -2.45 36.02 -3.57
CA PRO A 158 -2.69 37.46 -3.31
C PRO A 158 -1.52 38.39 -3.68
N TRP A 159 -0.43 37.83 -4.13
CA TRP A 159 0.79 38.56 -4.58
C TRP A 159 1.18 38.22 -6.02
N SER A 160 0.30 37.59 -6.81
CA SER A 160 0.49 37.50 -8.26
C SER A 160 0.28 38.89 -8.83
N ASP A 161 1.36 39.55 -9.23
CA ASP A 161 1.27 40.74 -10.06
C ASP A 161 0.71 40.34 -11.44
N ASP A 162 -0.27 41.06 -11.90
CA ASP A 162 -0.87 40.95 -13.25
C ASP A 162 0.14 41.21 -14.37
#